data_ab42aa51adde9084fc18ce4d0a0e52ee
#
_entry.id   ab42aa51adde9084fc18ce4d0a0e52ee
#
_cell.length_a   1.000
_cell.length_b   1.000
_cell.length_c   1.000
_cell.angle_alpha   90.00
_cell.angle_beta   90.00
_cell.angle_gamma   90.00
#
_symmetry.space_group_name_H-M   'P 1'
#
loop_
_entity.id
_entity.type
_entity.pdbx_description
1 polymer ?
#
loop_
_entity_poly.entity_id
_entity_poly.type
_entity_poly.pdbx_seq_one_letter_code
_entity_poly.pdbx_strand_id
1 'polypeptide(L)'
;HERLVGSEMCIRDRYYGSDKPDLRFGMKFVELMDIMKGHGFPVFDNAAYIGGICAEGAAHYTRKQLDVLTEFVKRPQIGAKGMVYARVEADGNVKSSVDKFYAQEVLQEMKAAFNAKPGDLILILSGDDAMKTRKQLNELRLEMGNQLGLRDKNKFVCLWVVDFPMFEWSDEEGRLMAMHHPFTHPKDE
;
A
#
# COMPACT_ATOMS: atom_id res chain seq x y z
N HIS A 1 -5.95 15.36 24.21
CA HIS A 1 -6.13 13.89 24.29
C HIS A 1 -6.24 13.37 22.87
N GLU A 2 -5.12 13.11 22.23
CA GLU A 2 -5.12 12.25 21.06
C GLU A 2 -5.58 10.87 21.54
N ARG A 3 -6.75 10.48 21.09
CA ARG A 3 -7.24 9.12 21.25
C ARG A 3 -6.16 8.19 20.68
N LEU A 4 -5.57 7.36 21.50
CA LEU A 4 -4.92 6.14 21.07
C LEU A 4 -5.98 5.35 20.30
N VAL A 5 -5.97 5.46 18.99
CA VAL A 5 -6.93 4.79 18.13
C VAL A 5 -6.62 3.31 18.21
N GLY A 6 -7.48 2.55 18.88
CA GLY A 6 -7.50 1.11 18.77
C GLY A 6 -7.67 0.79 17.28
N SER A 7 -6.63 0.27 16.68
CA SER A 7 -6.69 -0.13 15.28
C SER A 7 -7.22 -1.55 15.26
N GLU A 8 -8.48 -1.72 14.88
CA GLU A 8 -8.99 -3.03 14.49
C GLU A 8 -8.04 -3.64 13.45
N MET A 9 -7.81 -4.93 13.50
CA MET A 9 -6.90 -5.60 12.59
C MET A 9 -7.21 -5.30 11.11
N CYS A 10 -8.50 -5.21 10.75
CA CYS A 10 -8.95 -4.83 9.43
C CYS A 10 -8.46 -3.43 8.99
N ILE A 11 -8.41 -2.47 9.91
CA ILE A 11 -7.95 -1.09 9.60
C ILE A 11 -6.44 -1.10 9.34
N ARG A 12 -5.68 -1.78 10.18
CA ARG A 12 -4.22 -1.89 10.09
C ARG A 12 -3.78 -2.57 8.80
N ASP A 13 -4.36 -3.74 8.51
CA ASP A 13 -4.04 -4.51 7.30
C ASP A 13 -4.50 -3.79 6.03
N ARG A 14 -5.64 -3.10 6.10
CA ARG A 14 -6.17 -2.33 5.00
C ARG A 14 -5.28 -1.14 4.62
N TYR A 15 -4.74 -0.41 5.61
CA TYR A 15 -4.01 0.83 5.37
C TYR A 15 -2.49 0.69 5.38
N TYR A 16 -1.95 -0.39 5.92
CA TYR A 16 -0.51 -0.55 6.10
C TYR A 16 0.04 -1.91 5.72
N GLY A 17 -0.79 -2.95 5.60
CA GLY A 17 -0.38 -4.30 5.21
C GLY A 17 0.63 -4.95 6.15
N SER A 18 0.62 -4.58 7.44
CA SER A 18 1.58 -5.05 8.43
C SER A 18 0.96 -5.11 9.81
N ASP A 19 1.35 -6.11 10.60
CA ASP A 19 1.03 -6.22 12.02
C ASP A 19 1.79 -5.22 12.90
N LYS A 20 2.85 -4.61 12.38
CA LYS A 20 3.71 -3.61 13.04
C LYS A 20 3.91 -2.39 12.15
N PRO A 21 2.84 -1.61 11.85
CA PRO A 21 2.94 -0.50 10.93
C PRO A 21 3.88 0.59 11.45
N ASP A 22 4.72 1.09 10.59
CA ASP A 22 5.52 2.27 10.89
C ASP A 22 4.65 3.53 10.77
N LEU A 23 4.23 4.09 11.90
CA LEU A 23 3.36 5.27 11.97
C LEU A 23 4.13 6.60 12.08
N ARG A 24 5.46 6.58 11.96
CA ARG A 24 6.27 7.81 12.01
C ARG A 24 6.00 8.74 10.83
N PHE A 25 5.43 8.21 9.76
CA PHE A 25 5.04 8.96 8.56
C PHE A 25 3.68 8.47 8.03
N GLY A 26 3.05 9.29 7.21
CA GLY A 26 1.77 9.00 6.57
C GLY A 26 1.86 7.89 5.51
N MET A 27 1.40 8.17 4.29
CA MET A 27 1.45 7.28 3.14
C MET A 27 0.60 6.01 3.35
N LYS A 28 -0.66 6.21 3.77
CA LYS A 28 -1.66 5.13 3.88
C LYS A 28 -1.97 4.54 2.50
N PHE A 29 -2.30 3.27 2.48
CA PHE A 29 -2.80 2.63 1.27
C PHE A 29 -4.17 3.17 0.90
N VAL A 30 -4.38 3.32 -0.40
CA VAL A 30 -5.69 3.58 -0.99
C VAL A 30 -6.01 2.41 -1.93
N GLU A 31 -7.18 1.81 -1.74
CA GLU A 31 -7.70 0.78 -2.62
C GLU A 31 -8.31 1.42 -3.86
N LEU A 32 -7.98 0.87 -5.02
CA LEU A 32 -8.31 1.45 -6.32
C LEU A 32 -9.17 0.52 -7.20
N MET A 33 -9.75 -0.54 -6.62
CA MET A 33 -10.54 -1.53 -7.38
C MET A 33 -11.67 -0.87 -8.16
N ASP A 34 -12.46 -0.03 -7.50
CA ASP A 34 -13.63 0.63 -8.10
C ASP A 34 -13.27 1.69 -9.15
N ILE A 35 -12.04 2.24 -9.09
CA ILE A 35 -11.58 3.31 -9.97
C ILE A 35 -10.81 2.77 -11.18
N MET A 36 -9.95 1.78 -10.96
CA MET A 36 -8.96 1.38 -11.97
C MET A 36 -9.29 0.08 -12.70
N LYS A 37 -10.25 -0.72 -12.21
CA LYS A 37 -10.64 -1.98 -12.85
C LYS A 37 -11.70 -1.75 -13.93
N GLY A 38 -11.65 -2.52 -15.04
CA GLY A 38 -12.67 -2.48 -16.07
C GLY A 38 -12.39 -1.50 -17.23
N HIS A 39 -11.16 -1.01 -17.33
CA HIS A 39 -10.76 -0.05 -18.38
C HIS A 39 -9.92 -0.67 -19.51
N GLY A 40 -9.86 -2.00 -19.59
CA GLY A 40 -9.14 -2.70 -20.66
C GLY A 40 -7.63 -2.81 -20.44
N PHE A 41 -7.14 -2.55 -19.22
CA PHE A 41 -5.78 -2.87 -18.81
C PHE A 41 -5.73 -4.25 -18.15
N PRO A 42 -5.27 -5.32 -18.86
CA PRO A 42 -5.42 -6.69 -18.40
C PRO A 42 -4.81 -6.98 -17.02
N VAL A 43 -3.73 -6.27 -16.66
CA VAL A 43 -3.06 -6.45 -15.36
C VAL A 43 -3.96 -6.04 -14.21
N PHE A 44 -4.76 -4.98 -14.37
CA PHE A 44 -5.69 -4.52 -13.36
C PHE A 44 -7.06 -5.22 -13.46
N ASP A 45 -7.50 -5.48 -14.69
CA ASP A 45 -8.80 -6.12 -14.91
C ASP A 45 -8.86 -7.55 -14.35
N ASN A 46 -7.73 -8.26 -14.37
CA ASN A 46 -7.60 -9.61 -13.80
C ASN A 46 -7.14 -9.63 -12.34
N ALA A 47 -6.89 -8.47 -11.73
CA ALA A 47 -6.43 -8.42 -10.35
C ALA A 47 -7.57 -8.65 -9.35
N ALA A 48 -7.27 -9.36 -8.25
CA ALA A 48 -8.16 -9.46 -7.10
C ALA A 48 -7.99 -8.26 -6.15
N TYR A 49 -6.87 -7.54 -6.26
CA TYR A 49 -6.60 -6.33 -5.50
C TYR A 49 -5.74 -5.35 -6.29
N ILE A 50 -6.12 -4.08 -6.24
CA ILE A 50 -5.37 -2.94 -6.77
C ILE A 50 -5.28 -1.93 -5.64
N GLY A 51 -4.08 -1.54 -5.27
CA GLY A 51 -3.88 -0.53 -4.24
C GLY A 51 -2.59 0.23 -4.45
N GLY A 52 -2.48 1.38 -3.83
CA GLY A 52 -1.32 2.24 -4.00
C GLY A 52 -1.01 3.11 -2.80
N ILE A 53 0.08 3.84 -2.93
CA ILE A 53 0.57 4.84 -2.00
C ILE A 53 0.84 6.14 -2.73
N CYS A 54 0.74 7.27 -2.03
CA CYS A 54 1.13 8.58 -2.53
C CYS A 54 2.41 9.04 -1.82
N ALA A 55 3.47 9.25 -2.59
CA ALA A 55 4.73 9.81 -2.13
C ALA A 55 4.75 11.31 -2.42
N GLU A 56 4.53 12.12 -1.37
CA GLU A 56 4.46 13.58 -1.47
C GLU A 56 5.78 14.16 -1.98
N GLY A 57 5.68 15.07 -2.96
CA GLY A 57 6.84 15.77 -3.54
C GLY A 57 7.76 14.91 -4.39
N ALA A 58 7.43 13.64 -4.68
CA ALA A 58 8.30 12.71 -5.37
C ALA A 58 8.09 12.64 -6.91
N ALA A 59 7.28 13.52 -7.50
CA ALA A 59 7.06 13.54 -8.96
C ALA A 59 8.35 13.77 -9.77
N HIS A 60 9.38 14.34 -9.14
CA HIS A 60 10.69 14.57 -9.74
C HIS A 60 11.52 13.29 -9.97
N TYR A 61 11.08 12.15 -9.45
CA TYR A 61 11.79 10.88 -9.66
C TYR A 61 11.99 10.59 -11.14
N THR A 62 13.23 10.32 -11.52
CA THR A 62 13.58 9.97 -12.90
C THR A 62 13.05 8.58 -13.27
N ARG A 63 12.94 8.31 -14.57
CA ARG A 63 12.56 6.97 -15.05
C ARG A 63 13.48 5.89 -14.46
N LYS A 64 14.80 6.15 -14.41
CA LYS A 64 15.76 5.20 -13.83
C LYS A 64 15.46 4.88 -12.37
N GLN A 65 15.09 5.88 -11.57
CA GLN A 65 14.70 5.64 -10.17
C GLN A 65 13.42 4.82 -10.05
N LEU A 66 12.43 5.07 -10.92
CA LEU A 66 11.19 4.28 -10.97
C LEU A 66 11.44 2.85 -11.46
N ASP A 67 12.36 2.65 -12.40
CA ASP A 67 12.77 1.32 -12.83
C ASP A 67 13.45 0.56 -11.68
N VAL A 68 14.30 1.22 -10.89
CA VAL A 68 14.93 0.63 -9.68
C VAL A 68 13.86 0.23 -8.65
N LEU A 69 12.84 1.07 -8.41
CA LEU A 69 11.73 0.72 -7.53
C LEU A 69 10.91 -0.47 -8.07
N THR A 70 10.71 -0.52 -9.38
CA THR A 70 10.02 -1.64 -10.03
C THR A 70 10.79 -2.94 -9.84
N GLU A 71 12.10 -2.92 -10.02
CA GLU A 71 12.95 -4.09 -9.75
C GLU A 71 13.02 -4.43 -8.25
N PHE A 72 12.95 -3.44 -7.37
CA PHE A 72 12.86 -3.67 -5.93
C PHE A 72 11.63 -4.49 -5.56
N VAL A 73 10.44 -4.12 -6.04
CA VAL A 73 9.18 -4.84 -5.71
C VAL A 73 9.09 -6.21 -6.37
N LYS A 74 9.82 -6.45 -7.46
CA LYS A 74 9.90 -7.75 -8.12
C LYS A 74 10.83 -8.75 -7.44
N ARG A 75 11.67 -8.32 -6.50
CA ARG A 75 12.58 -9.23 -5.78
C ARG A 75 11.82 -10.41 -5.20
N PRO A 76 12.41 -11.64 -5.18
CA PRO A 76 11.72 -12.84 -4.71
C PRO A 76 11.12 -12.71 -3.30
N GLN A 77 11.76 -11.91 -2.43
CA GLN A 77 11.31 -11.65 -1.06
C GLN A 77 10.00 -10.85 -1.00
N ILE A 78 9.73 -10.02 -2.02
CA ILE A 78 8.52 -9.18 -2.12
C ILE A 78 7.55 -9.84 -3.08
N GLY A 79 8.01 -10.18 -4.29
CA GLY A 79 7.29 -11.00 -5.25
C GLY A 79 6.14 -10.29 -5.97
N ALA A 80 6.18 -8.97 -6.11
CA ALA A 80 5.22 -8.25 -6.93
C ALA A 80 5.49 -8.49 -8.43
N LYS A 81 4.44 -8.55 -9.24
CA LYS A 81 4.56 -8.77 -10.70
C LYS A 81 5.07 -7.55 -11.45
N GLY A 82 4.90 -6.35 -10.88
CA GLY A 82 5.31 -5.08 -11.46
C GLY A 82 4.77 -3.91 -10.64
N MET A 83 5.04 -2.70 -11.10
CA MET A 83 4.59 -1.47 -10.47
C MET A 83 4.10 -0.49 -11.55
N VAL A 84 2.94 0.09 -11.33
CA VAL A 84 2.42 1.22 -12.11
C VAL A 84 2.68 2.50 -11.33
N TYR A 85 3.05 3.56 -12.02
CA TYR A 85 3.24 4.87 -11.40
C TYR A 85 2.45 5.95 -12.13
N ALA A 86 2.07 6.97 -11.39
CA ALA A 86 1.46 8.17 -11.92
C ALA A 86 2.04 9.41 -11.23
N ARG A 87 2.34 10.45 -12.02
CA ARG A 87 2.85 11.73 -11.54
C ARG A 87 1.77 12.77 -11.63
N VAL A 88 1.64 13.59 -10.61
CA VAL A 88 0.81 14.78 -10.66
C VAL A 88 1.68 15.94 -11.12
N GLU A 89 1.45 16.38 -12.34
CA GLU A 89 2.19 17.49 -12.96
C GLU A 89 1.84 18.84 -12.29
N ALA A 90 2.65 19.86 -12.56
CA ALA A 90 2.46 21.19 -11.97
C ALA A 90 1.13 21.86 -12.37
N ASP A 91 0.59 21.53 -13.55
CA ASP A 91 -0.71 21.97 -14.03
C ASP A 91 -1.89 21.20 -13.42
N GLY A 92 -1.62 20.21 -12.57
CA GLY A 92 -2.60 19.35 -11.92
C GLY A 92 -3.04 18.14 -12.75
N ASN A 93 -2.56 18.00 -13.98
CA ASN A 93 -2.79 16.81 -14.79
C ASN A 93 -2.01 15.61 -14.25
N VAL A 94 -2.50 14.41 -14.55
CA VAL A 94 -1.87 13.17 -14.13
C VAL A 94 -1.26 12.49 -15.36
N LYS A 95 0.02 12.15 -15.27
CA LYS A 95 0.73 11.30 -16.25
C LYS A 95 1.06 9.95 -15.63
N SER A 96 0.59 8.90 -16.26
CA SER A 96 0.80 7.53 -15.80
C SER A 96 1.62 6.71 -16.79
N SER A 97 2.27 5.67 -16.31
CA SER A 97 2.90 4.65 -17.16
C SER A 97 1.89 3.86 -18.01
N VAL A 98 0.60 4.00 -17.73
CA VAL A 98 -0.52 3.31 -18.39
C VAL A 98 -1.55 4.27 -19.02
N ASP A 99 -1.17 5.50 -19.32
CA ASP A 99 -2.04 6.56 -19.88
C ASP A 99 -2.91 6.09 -21.04
N LYS A 100 -2.38 5.21 -21.90
CA LYS A 100 -3.09 4.71 -23.08
C LYS A 100 -4.36 3.91 -22.77
N PHE A 101 -4.54 3.45 -21.53
CA PHE A 101 -5.71 2.67 -21.10
C PHE A 101 -6.72 3.49 -20.32
N TYR A 102 -6.35 4.67 -19.83
CA TYR A 102 -7.16 5.46 -18.91
C TYR A 102 -7.39 6.88 -19.42
N ALA A 103 -8.66 7.27 -19.46
CA ALA A 103 -9.02 8.66 -19.72
C ALA A 103 -8.56 9.56 -18.55
N GLN A 104 -8.35 10.86 -18.83
CA GLN A 104 -7.91 11.81 -17.80
C GLN A 104 -8.87 11.91 -16.61
N GLU A 105 -10.17 11.72 -16.84
CA GLU A 105 -11.20 11.72 -15.81
C GLU A 105 -10.93 10.65 -14.76
N VAL A 106 -10.60 9.43 -15.18
CA VAL A 106 -10.29 8.30 -14.29
C VAL A 106 -8.99 8.58 -13.51
N LEU A 107 -7.99 9.13 -14.19
CA LEU A 107 -6.72 9.51 -13.54
C LEU A 107 -6.91 10.64 -12.52
N GLN A 108 -7.82 11.58 -12.77
CA GLN A 108 -8.19 12.63 -11.81
C GLN A 108 -8.97 12.07 -10.61
N GLU A 109 -9.85 11.09 -10.83
CA GLU A 109 -10.54 10.38 -9.75
C GLU A 109 -9.54 9.64 -8.86
N MET A 110 -8.59 8.92 -9.46
CA MET A 110 -7.48 8.28 -8.75
C MET A 110 -6.68 9.30 -7.93
N LYS A 111 -6.28 10.43 -8.52
CA LYS A 111 -5.58 11.52 -7.83
C LYS A 111 -6.39 12.03 -6.62
N ALA A 112 -7.70 12.20 -6.80
CA ALA A 112 -8.59 12.65 -5.73
C ALA A 112 -8.67 11.63 -4.58
N ALA A 113 -8.70 10.33 -4.87
CA ALA A 113 -8.70 9.26 -3.87
C ALA A 113 -7.46 9.31 -2.96
N PHE A 114 -6.31 9.75 -3.47
CA PHE A 114 -5.09 9.96 -2.69
C PHE A 114 -4.99 11.36 -2.05
N ASN A 115 -5.88 12.28 -2.35
CA ASN A 115 -5.71 13.72 -2.07
C ASN A 115 -4.35 14.25 -2.59
N ALA A 116 -3.88 13.71 -3.71
CA ALA A 116 -2.56 14.01 -4.25
C ALA A 116 -2.53 15.42 -4.85
N LYS A 117 -1.40 16.10 -4.65
CA LYS A 117 -1.16 17.48 -5.08
C LYS A 117 -0.17 17.52 -6.26
N PRO A 118 -0.11 18.61 -6.99
CA PRO A 118 0.97 18.84 -7.96
C PRO A 118 2.34 18.59 -7.32
N GLY A 119 3.17 17.80 -7.97
CA GLY A 119 4.46 17.38 -7.46
C GLY A 119 4.50 16.01 -6.74
N ASP A 120 3.36 15.37 -6.55
CA ASP A 120 3.28 14.06 -5.92
C ASP A 120 3.43 12.90 -6.90
N LEU A 121 3.90 11.78 -6.38
CA LEU A 121 4.06 10.53 -7.12
C LEU A 121 3.16 9.45 -6.51
N ILE A 122 2.31 8.86 -7.32
CA ILE A 122 1.45 7.73 -6.94
C ILE A 122 2.09 6.45 -7.45
N LEU A 123 2.24 5.45 -6.58
CA LEU A 123 2.79 4.14 -6.88
C LEU A 123 1.73 3.08 -6.59
N ILE A 124 1.47 2.20 -7.56
CA ILE A 124 0.36 1.25 -7.54
C ILE A 124 0.90 -0.16 -7.76
N LEU A 125 0.47 -1.09 -6.92
CA LEU A 125 0.65 -2.52 -7.09
C LEU A 125 -0.71 -3.20 -7.28
N SER A 126 -0.69 -4.32 -7.98
CA SER A 126 -1.85 -5.19 -8.16
C SER A 126 -1.46 -6.65 -8.06
N GLY A 127 -2.38 -7.49 -7.64
CA GLY A 127 -2.14 -8.92 -7.50
C GLY A 127 -3.43 -9.73 -7.44
N ASP A 128 -3.25 -11.03 -7.44
CA ASP A 128 -4.29 -12.06 -7.36
C ASP A 128 -4.68 -12.43 -5.92
N ASP A 129 -3.99 -11.84 -4.93
CA ASP A 129 -4.29 -11.99 -3.51
C ASP A 129 -4.14 -10.64 -2.81
N ALA A 130 -5.19 -10.24 -2.09
CA ALA A 130 -5.24 -8.92 -1.44
C ALA A 130 -4.25 -8.79 -0.28
N MET A 131 -4.13 -9.82 0.57
CA MET A 131 -3.24 -9.81 1.73
C MET A 131 -1.78 -9.79 1.29
N LYS A 132 -1.43 -10.62 0.32
CA LYS A 132 -0.08 -10.66 -0.28
C LYS A 132 0.27 -9.32 -0.91
N THR A 133 -0.64 -8.71 -1.68
CA THR A 133 -0.40 -7.43 -2.34
C THR A 133 -0.26 -6.28 -1.34
N ARG A 134 -1.02 -6.29 -0.24
CA ARG A 134 -0.86 -5.31 0.85
C ARG A 134 0.49 -5.45 1.55
N LYS A 135 0.99 -6.69 1.79
CA LYS A 135 2.35 -6.91 2.30
C LYS A 135 3.42 -6.36 1.35
N GLN A 136 3.26 -6.57 0.05
CA GLN A 136 4.15 -6.00 -0.98
C GLN A 136 4.13 -4.46 -0.99
N LEU A 137 2.94 -3.86 -0.86
CA LEU A 137 2.78 -2.41 -0.73
C LEU A 137 3.44 -1.86 0.54
N ASN A 138 3.43 -2.61 1.65
CA ASN A 138 4.14 -2.21 2.86
C ASN A 138 5.65 -2.12 2.64
N GLU A 139 6.25 -3.09 1.95
CA GLU A 139 7.67 -3.04 1.61
C GLU A 139 8.01 -1.83 0.73
N LEU A 140 7.18 -1.55 -0.29
CA LEU A 140 7.33 -0.36 -1.13
C LEU A 140 7.17 0.93 -0.32
N ARG A 141 6.20 0.98 0.60
CA ARG A 141 5.97 2.11 1.50
C ARG A 141 7.18 2.39 2.40
N LEU A 142 7.75 1.34 2.99
CA LEU A 142 8.92 1.44 3.85
C LEU A 142 10.15 1.90 3.07
N GLU A 143 10.35 1.41 1.85
CA GLU A 143 11.42 1.85 0.96
C GLU A 143 11.27 3.31 0.57
N MET A 144 10.07 3.75 0.19
CA MET A 144 9.80 5.16 -0.09
C MET A 144 10.02 6.03 1.14
N GLY A 145 9.60 5.58 2.32
CA GLY A 145 9.85 6.27 3.58
C GLY A 145 11.34 6.42 3.91
N ASN A 146 12.16 5.43 3.53
CA ASN A 146 13.62 5.51 3.64
C ASN A 146 14.21 6.53 2.66
N GLN A 147 13.85 6.42 1.38
CA GLN A 147 14.38 7.29 0.32
C GLN A 147 14.02 8.77 0.54
N LEU A 148 12.83 9.04 1.07
CA LEU A 148 12.36 10.39 1.39
C LEU A 148 12.79 10.88 2.79
N GLY A 149 13.54 10.10 3.55
CA GLY A 149 14.02 10.47 4.88
C GLY A 149 12.90 10.59 5.94
N LEU A 150 11.74 9.99 5.71
CA LEU A 150 10.56 10.10 6.60
C LEU A 150 10.64 9.19 7.84
N ARG A 151 11.57 8.24 7.85
CA ARG A 151 11.76 7.27 8.94
C ARG A 151 12.77 7.80 9.96
N ASP A 152 12.38 8.82 10.71
CA ASP A 152 13.23 9.39 11.78
C ASP A 152 13.49 8.34 12.87
N LYS A 153 14.78 8.02 13.09
CA LYS A 153 15.21 7.03 14.09
C LYS A 153 15.02 7.49 15.52
N ASN A 154 14.89 8.81 15.74
CA ASN A 154 14.69 9.41 17.06
C ASN A 154 13.21 9.59 17.41
N LYS A 155 12.29 9.30 16.48
CA LYS A 155 10.85 9.40 16.68
C LYS A 155 10.30 8.02 17.02
N PHE A 156 9.65 7.92 18.18
CA PHE A 156 8.91 6.72 18.61
C PHE A 156 7.42 7.01 18.54
N VAL A 157 6.66 6.10 17.98
CA VAL A 157 5.19 6.14 17.93
C VAL A 157 4.66 4.84 18.47
N CYS A 158 3.94 4.92 19.60
CA CYS A 158 3.30 3.77 20.21
C CYS A 158 1.89 3.60 19.66
N LEU A 159 1.46 2.36 19.45
CA LEU A 159 0.09 2.02 19.07
C LEU A 159 -0.39 0.80 19.85
N TRP A 160 -1.68 0.70 20.04
CA TRP A 160 -2.34 -0.49 20.51
C TRP A 160 -2.92 -1.25 19.32
N VAL A 161 -2.66 -2.54 19.25
CA VAL A 161 -3.33 -3.45 18.33
C VAL A 161 -4.37 -4.21 19.12
N VAL A 162 -5.63 -4.03 18.77
CA VAL A 162 -6.78 -4.70 19.37
C VAL A 162 -7.40 -5.68 18.38
N ASP A 163 -8.20 -6.61 18.86
CA ASP A 163 -8.91 -7.59 18.04
C ASP A 163 -7.97 -8.44 17.17
N PHE A 164 -6.84 -8.84 17.74
CA PHE A 164 -5.85 -9.65 17.05
C PHE A 164 -6.38 -11.11 16.94
N PRO A 165 -6.40 -11.72 15.72
CA PRO A 165 -6.89 -13.08 15.59
C PRO A 165 -5.96 -14.06 16.31
N MET A 166 -6.56 -15.00 17.02
CA MET A 166 -5.82 -16.08 17.64
C MET A 166 -5.28 -17.08 16.61
N PHE A 167 -5.99 -17.26 15.50
CA PHE A 167 -5.71 -18.28 14.50
C PHE A 167 -5.73 -17.71 13.08
N GLU A 168 -4.89 -18.26 12.22
CA GLU A 168 -4.87 -18.06 10.78
C GLU A 168 -4.96 -19.42 10.08
N TRP A 169 -5.64 -19.47 8.95
CA TRP A 169 -5.65 -20.67 8.12
C TRP A 169 -4.33 -20.81 7.37
N SER A 170 -3.69 -21.97 7.50
CA SER A 170 -2.50 -22.32 6.72
C SER A 170 -2.90 -23.23 5.56
N ASP A 171 -2.73 -22.76 4.32
CA ASP A 171 -2.97 -23.56 3.12
C ASP A 171 -1.96 -24.71 2.99
N GLU A 172 -0.73 -24.52 3.49
CA GLU A 172 0.31 -25.55 3.46
C GLU A 172 -0.01 -26.72 4.39
N GLU A 173 -0.55 -26.41 5.59
CA GLU A 173 -0.85 -27.43 6.62
C GLU A 173 -2.31 -27.88 6.59
N GLY A 174 -3.18 -27.20 5.85
CA GLY A 174 -4.62 -27.48 5.76
C GLY A 174 -5.35 -27.38 7.09
N ARG A 175 -4.88 -26.50 8.01
CA ARG A 175 -5.44 -26.32 9.37
C ARG A 175 -5.29 -24.90 9.89
N LEU A 176 -6.00 -24.59 10.95
CA LEU A 176 -5.81 -23.36 11.71
C LEU A 176 -4.48 -23.41 12.49
N MET A 177 -3.67 -22.39 12.30
CA MET A 177 -2.41 -22.18 13.01
C MET A 177 -2.57 -21.01 13.98
N ALA A 178 -1.95 -21.13 15.17
CA ALA A 178 -1.94 -20.02 16.12
C ALA A 178 -1.06 -18.87 15.61
N MET A 179 -1.63 -17.67 15.54
CA MET A 179 -0.87 -16.47 15.18
C MET A 179 -0.10 -15.88 16.35
N HIS A 180 -0.53 -16.17 17.57
CA HIS A 180 0.06 -15.66 18.79
C HIS A 180 0.36 -16.72 19.82
N HIS A 181 1.25 -16.37 20.74
CA HIS A 181 1.59 -17.20 21.89
C HIS A 181 0.34 -17.41 22.77
N PRO A 182 0.13 -18.62 23.32
CA PRO A 182 -1.06 -18.96 24.10
C PRO A 182 -1.26 -18.14 25.39
N PHE A 183 -0.33 -17.27 25.75
CA PHE A 183 -0.51 -16.31 26.86
C PHE A 183 -1.37 -15.10 26.53
N THR A 184 -1.84 -14.97 25.27
CA THR A 184 -2.79 -13.94 24.90
C THR A 184 -4.15 -14.29 25.47
N HIS A 185 -4.71 -13.43 26.34
CA HIS A 185 -6.03 -13.66 26.93
C HIS A 185 -7.13 -13.33 25.91
N PRO A 186 -8.07 -14.26 25.62
CA PRO A 186 -9.25 -13.93 24.80
C PRO A 186 -10.11 -12.89 25.50
N LYS A 187 -10.90 -12.13 24.73
CA LYS A 187 -11.95 -11.28 25.31
C LYS A 187 -13.07 -12.16 25.88
N ASP A 188 -13.60 -11.77 27.03
CA ASP A 188 -14.72 -12.43 27.70
C ASP A 188 -16.08 -11.95 27.14
N GLU A 189 -16.30 -12.02 25.82
CA GLU A 189 -17.58 -11.71 25.20
C GLU A 189 -18.33 -12.95 24.80
#